data_a9458423397946cfc9d79455b3a0816c
#
_entry.id   a9458423397946cfc9d79455b3a0816c
#
_cell.length_a   1.000
_cell.length_b   1.000
_cell.length_c   1.000
_cell.angle_alpha   90.00
_cell.angle_beta   90.00
_cell.angle_gamma   90.00
#
_symmetry.space_group_name_H-M   'P 1'
#
loop_
_entity.id
_entity.type
_entity.pdbx_description
1 polymer ?
#
loop_
_entity_poly.entity_id
_entity_poly.type
_entity_poly.pdbx_seq_one_letter_code
_entity_poly.pdbx_strand_id
1 'polypeptide(L)'
;MNNSVNDANGGNSSDPDSELPTPYERVSEFHEKYRDRAYLRLSTTHGERLREEYTREWTEEYESPGPREWDDPVKGQEVVRREAVTWGTAVLRTLEDYADTRRTTVNLEKGRPSDPEYQEWSVQAETRWFSSYQKRYYAQMKGWLRELCGGERPSGEYTESAYENPHVALVTLSASSVPNGERVGPVEHERVRRESWEDVYHTLRNTMRSKGYELGTDWQYDRRSEPHTGERGGDLNHCYGHDHIVIVVDGAVDAADFRPVVEKHVDTCKWAGETAHSLDKAVEVKAAEEVEHLAEYCASYAAIKPVDLLERPIEYVAWASAVNAANVKTVSRSNAAKHAATADACRQRAESAQCDQEHDHAEEVIPSSRRGYELEWAEWGSPHG
;
A
#
# COMPACT_ATOMS: atom_id res chain seq x y z
N MET A 1 -19.21 -15.61 71.74
CA MET A 1 -18.37 -14.54 72.13
C MET A 1 -16.93 -14.95 71.93
N ASN A 2 -16.38 -14.91 70.90
CA ASN A 2 -15.00 -14.74 70.50
C ASN A 2 -14.89 -14.99 69.00
N ASN A 3 -14.76 -13.89 68.27
CA ASN A 3 -14.42 -13.89 66.84
C ASN A 3 -12.93 -14.21 66.71
N SER A 4 -12.60 -15.24 65.97
CA SER A 4 -11.26 -15.44 65.46
C SER A 4 -11.27 -15.22 63.95
N VAL A 5 -10.59 -14.15 63.58
CA VAL A 5 -10.27 -13.78 62.20
C VAL A 5 -9.16 -14.71 61.74
N ASN A 6 -9.39 -15.48 60.69
CA ASN A 6 -8.34 -16.19 59.96
C ASN A 6 -7.89 -15.37 58.77
N ASP A 7 -6.71 -14.81 58.88
CA ASP A 7 -5.92 -14.27 57.78
C ASP A 7 -5.35 -15.46 56.98
N ALA A 8 -5.90 -15.67 55.77
CA ALA A 8 -5.28 -16.50 54.78
C ALA A 8 -4.75 -15.60 53.65
N ASN A 9 -3.55 -15.07 53.85
CA ASN A 9 -2.79 -14.37 52.82
C ASN A 9 -2.07 -15.39 51.96
N GLY A 10 -2.74 -15.92 50.95
CA GLY A 10 -2.17 -16.72 49.89
C GLY A 10 -1.60 -15.82 48.80
N GLY A 11 -0.37 -15.36 48.99
CA GLY A 11 0.40 -14.66 47.96
C GLY A 11 0.60 -15.57 46.76
N ASN A 12 -0.15 -15.33 45.72
CA ASN A 12 0.12 -15.85 44.39
C ASN A 12 1.25 -15.02 43.80
N SER A 13 2.50 -15.44 44.03
CA SER A 13 3.64 -14.93 43.28
C SER A 13 3.50 -15.43 41.85
N SER A 14 2.81 -14.66 41.01
CA SER A 14 2.95 -14.78 39.57
C SER A 14 4.40 -14.46 39.25
N ASP A 15 5.10 -15.49 38.81
CA ASP A 15 6.46 -15.42 38.29
C ASP A 15 6.52 -14.36 37.17
N PRO A 16 7.25 -13.25 37.37
CA PRO A 16 7.31 -12.20 36.37
C PRO A 16 8.19 -12.55 35.15
N ASP A 17 8.80 -13.75 35.17
CA ASP A 17 9.74 -14.21 34.16
C ASP A 17 9.15 -15.23 33.16
N SER A 18 7.85 -15.36 33.05
CA SER A 18 7.31 -16.00 31.85
C SER A 18 7.56 -15.05 30.66
N GLU A 19 8.71 -15.18 30.06
CA GLU A 19 9.08 -14.47 28.82
C GLU A 19 7.95 -14.65 27.80
N LEU A 20 7.23 -13.57 27.55
CA LEU A 20 6.29 -13.56 26.44
C LEU A 20 7.08 -13.92 25.17
N PRO A 21 6.59 -14.87 24.35
CA PRO A 21 7.31 -15.27 23.16
C PRO A 21 7.70 -14.05 22.34
N THR A 22 8.96 -13.98 21.96
CA THR A 22 9.48 -12.84 21.19
C THR A 22 8.66 -12.64 19.93
N PRO A 23 8.55 -11.43 19.39
CA PRO A 23 7.89 -11.20 18.10
C PRO A 23 8.39 -12.15 17.01
N TYR A 24 9.66 -12.54 17.07
CA TYR A 24 10.30 -13.51 16.19
C TYR A 24 9.69 -14.92 16.31
N GLU A 25 9.52 -15.45 17.52
CA GLU A 25 8.95 -16.79 17.74
C GLU A 25 7.49 -16.85 17.26
N ARG A 26 6.71 -15.80 17.53
CA ARG A 26 5.33 -15.69 17.03
C ARG A 26 5.25 -15.68 15.51
N VAL A 27 6.18 -14.99 14.85
CA VAL A 27 6.23 -14.93 13.38
C VAL A 27 6.68 -16.26 12.79
N SER A 28 7.63 -16.96 13.44
CA SER A 28 8.09 -18.28 12.98
C SER A 28 6.98 -19.32 13.05
N GLU A 29 6.29 -19.42 14.20
CA GLU A 29 5.13 -20.31 14.36
C GLU A 29 4.00 -19.97 13.37
N PHE A 30 3.77 -18.68 13.13
CA PHE A 30 2.76 -18.22 12.22
C PHE A 30 3.11 -18.55 10.76
N HIS A 31 4.38 -18.43 10.38
CA HIS A 31 4.89 -18.78 9.07
C HIS A 31 4.71 -20.27 8.76
N GLU A 32 5.14 -21.16 9.64
CA GLU A 32 4.96 -22.61 9.47
C GLU A 32 3.48 -23.00 9.41
N LYS A 33 2.67 -22.40 10.26
CA LYS A 33 1.25 -22.72 10.36
C LYS A 33 0.41 -22.22 9.17
N TYR A 34 0.75 -21.07 8.60
CA TYR A 34 -0.07 -20.41 7.57
C TYR A 34 0.42 -20.62 6.16
N ARG A 35 1.72 -20.70 5.92
CA ARG A 35 2.32 -20.91 4.60
C ARG A 35 1.71 -22.13 3.92
N ASP A 36 1.77 -23.28 4.55
CA ASP A 36 1.31 -24.53 3.96
C ASP A 36 -0.21 -24.56 3.82
N ARG A 37 -0.94 -23.99 4.79
CA ARG A 37 -2.39 -23.88 4.72
C ARG A 37 -2.86 -22.92 3.64
N ALA A 38 -2.23 -21.76 3.51
CA ALA A 38 -2.54 -20.78 2.50
C ALA A 38 -2.29 -21.37 1.10
N TYR A 39 -1.13 -22.00 0.89
CA TYR A 39 -0.80 -22.64 -0.38
C TYR A 39 -1.73 -23.82 -0.68
N LEU A 40 -2.05 -24.65 0.30
CA LEU A 40 -2.98 -25.77 0.13
C LEU A 40 -4.38 -25.30 -0.27
N ARG A 41 -4.91 -24.24 0.36
CA ARG A 41 -6.20 -23.66 -0.02
C ARG A 41 -6.15 -23.07 -1.42
N LEU A 42 -5.09 -22.35 -1.74
CA LEU A 42 -4.90 -21.78 -3.06
C LEU A 42 -4.80 -22.89 -4.14
N SER A 43 -4.07 -23.98 -3.86
CA SER A 43 -3.89 -25.09 -4.79
C SER A 43 -5.19 -25.83 -5.09
N THR A 44 -6.14 -25.89 -4.16
CA THR A 44 -7.46 -26.48 -4.40
C THR A 44 -8.36 -25.62 -5.27
N THR A 45 -8.22 -24.30 -5.19
CA THR A 45 -9.07 -23.34 -5.93
C THR A 45 -8.45 -22.93 -7.27
N HIS A 46 -7.13 -22.85 -7.33
CA HIS A 46 -6.37 -22.30 -8.46
C HIS A 46 -5.28 -23.26 -9.00
N GLY A 47 -5.39 -24.55 -8.72
CA GLY A 47 -4.33 -25.54 -8.93
C GLY A 47 -3.71 -25.54 -10.34
N GLU A 48 -4.52 -25.41 -11.38
CA GLU A 48 -4.01 -25.34 -12.76
C GLU A 48 -3.25 -24.04 -13.01
N ARG A 49 -3.77 -22.91 -12.49
CA ARG A 49 -3.16 -21.59 -12.66
C ARG A 49 -1.84 -21.43 -11.93
N LEU A 50 -1.67 -22.10 -10.78
CA LEU A 50 -0.39 -22.07 -10.08
C LEU A 50 0.76 -22.63 -10.89
N ARG A 51 0.46 -23.37 -11.97
CA ARG A 51 1.43 -23.90 -12.93
C ARG A 51 1.72 -22.96 -14.10
N GLU A 52 0.96 -21.87 -14.25
CA GLU A 52 1.22 -20.86 -15.29
C GLU A 52 2.58 -20.23 -15.06
N GLU A 53 3.39 -20.22 -16.12
CA GLU A 53 4.72 -19.64 -16.09
C GLU A 53 4.68 -18.17 -16.54
N TYR A 54 5.53 -17.36 -15.95
CA TYR A 54 5.79 -15.99 -16.38
C TYR A 54 7.27 -15.68 -16.21
N THR A 55 7.76 -14.65 -16.91
CA THR A 55 9.13 -14.16 -16.75
C THR A 55 9.17 -13.16 -15.61
N ARG A 56 9.93 -13.49 -14.56
CA ARG A 56 10.30 -12.56 -13.51
C ARG A 56 11.54 -11.79 -13.95
N GLU A 57 11.50 -10.48 -13.81
CA GLU A 57 12.66 -9.61 -14.02
C GLU A 57 13.00 -8.87 -12.73
N TRP A 58 14.28 -8.73 -12.43
CA TRP A 58 14.77 -7.91 -11.33
C TRP A 58 16.13 -7.33 -11.68
N THR A 59 16.50 -6.24 -11.03
CA THR A 59 17.82 -5.62 -11.16
C THR A 59 18.67 -5.99 -9.96
N GLU A 60 19.90 -6.37 -10.19
CA GLU A 60 20.90 -6.63 -9.14
C GLU A 60 22.25 -6.03 -9.53
N GLU A 61 23.05 -5.67 -8.54
CA GLU A 61 24.43 -5.34 -8.78
C GLU A 61 25.21 -6.58 -9.20
N TYR A 62 26.01 -6.44 -10.24
CA TYR A 62 26.87 -7.53 -10.70
C TYR A 62 28.03 -7.74 -9.73
N GLU A 63 28.03 -8.87 -9.06
CA GLU A 63 29.15 -9.37 -8.27
C GLU A 63 29.95 -10.35 -9.12
N SER A 64 31.13 -9.93 -9.57
CA SER A 64 31.99 -10.81 -10.37
C SER A 64 32.48 -11.99 -9.53
N PRO A 65 32.13 -13.23 -9.85
CA PRO A 65 32.53 -14.40 -9.08
C PRO A 65 33.99 -14.85 -9.36
N GLY A 66 34.72 -14.16 -10.23
CA GLY A 66 36.07 -14.59 -10.65
C GLY A 66 36.79 -13.61 -11.58
N PRO A 67 37.83 -14.07 -12.29
CA PRO A 67 38.51 -13.28 -13.31
C PRO A 67 37.51 -12.82 -14.36
N ARG A 68 37.47 -11.51 -14.63
CA ARG A 68 36.56 -10.89 -15.59
C ARG A 68 36.88 -11.34 -17.03
N GLU A 69 35.86 -11.80 -17.75
CA GLU A 69 35.89 -11.91 -19.20
C GLU A 69 35.62 -10.57 -19.84
N TRP A 70 36.03 -10.40 -21.12
CA TRP A 70 35.95 -9.09 -21.79
C TRP A 70 34.53 -8.51 -21.86
N ASP A 71 33.53 -9.36 -22.00
CA ASP A 71 32.12 -8.99 -22.13
C ASP A 71 31.36 -8.99 -20.80
N ASP A 72 32.04 -9.25 -19.67
CA ASP A 72 31.38 -9.25 -18.38
C ASP A 72 31.00 -7.83 -17.94
N PRO A 73 29.84 -7.65 -17.27
CA PRO A 73 29.49 -6.38 -16.64
C PRO A 73 30.57 -5.96 -15.63
N VAL A 74 30.70 -4.65 -15.41
CA VAL A 74 31.61 -4.12 -14.38
C VAL A 74 31.03 -4.40 -13.01
N LYS A 75 31.87 -4.77 -12.03
CA LYS A 75 31.45 -4.92 -10.63
C LYS A 75 30.74 -3.65 -10.15
N GLY A 76 29.55 -3.81 -9.56
CA GLY A 76 28.68 -2.72 -9.15
C GLY A 76 27.80 -2.15 -10.29
N GLN A 77 27.90 -2.68 -11.51
CA GLN A 77 26.97 -2.34 -12.58
C GLN A 77 25.63 -3.04 -12.34
N GLU A 78 24.55 -2.30 -12.51
CA GLU A 78 23.21 -2.89 -12.51
C GLU A 78 22.98 -3.77 -13.73
N VAL A 79 22.55 -4.99 -13.50
CA VAL A 79 22.20 -5.97 -14.54
C VAL A 79 20.79 -6.45 -14.34
N VAL A 80 20.05 -6.57 -15.44
CA VAL A 80 18.70 -7.13 -15.44
C VAL A 80 18.80 -8.66 -15.55
N ARG A 81 18.27 -9.33 -14.55
CA ARG A 81 18.12 -10.79 -14.53
C ARG A 81 16.71 -11.18 -14.91
N ARG A 82 16.60 -12.35 -15.55
CA ARG A 82 15.32 -12.93 -15.96
C ARG A 82 15.26 -14.40 -15.58
N GLU A 83 14.12 -14.80 -15.06
CA GLU A 83 13.85 -16.17 -14.66
C GLU A 83 12.42 -16.56 -15.04
N ALA A 84 12.24 -17.73 -15.63
CA ALA A 84 10.90 -18.30 -15.80
C ALA A 84 10.47 -18.96 -14.49
N VAL A 85 9.36 -18.50 -13.93
CA VAL A 85 8.82 -19.00 -12.66
C VAL A 85 7.32 -19.25 -12.79
N THR A 86 6.81 -20.20 -12.02
CA THR A 86 5.36 -20.39 -11.93
C THR A 86 4.73 -19.41 -10.95
N TRP A 87 3.45 -19.13 -11.12
CA TRP A 87 2.71 -18.33 -10.15
C TRP A 87 2.72 -18.97 -8.75
N GLY A 88 2.67 -20.31 -8.67
CA GLY A 88 2.82 -21.02 -7.39
C GLY A 88 4.14 -20.71 -6.68
N THR A 89 5.25 -20.66 -7.43
CA THR A 89 6.55 -20.24 -6.90
C THR A 89 6.49 -18.78 -6.39
N ALA A 90 5.83 -17.89 -7.12
CA ALA A 90 5.65 -16.49 -6.68
C ALA A 90 4.87 -16.37 -5.36
N VAL A 91 3.82 -17.18 -5.20
CA VAL A 91 3.05 -17.22 -3.94
C VAL A 91 3.94 -17.62 -2.77
N LEU A 92 4.71 -18.71 -2.93
CA LEU A 92 5.62 -19.18 -1.88
C LEU A 92 6.68 -18.13 -1.54
N ARG A 93 7.33 -17.54 -2.54
CA ARG A 93 8.31 -16.47 -2.33
C ARG A 93 7.70 -15.27 -1.60
N THR A 94 6.49 -14.83 -2.00
CA THR A 94 5.82 -13.70 -1.32
C THR A 94 5.57 -13.99 0.15
N LEU A 95 5.22 -15.21 0.52
CA LEU A 95 5.04 -15.61 1.91
C LEU A 95 6.37 -15.69 2.66
N GLU A 96 7.43 -16.15 2.01
CA GLU A 96 8.78 -16.17 2.55
C GLU A 96 9.30 -14.77 2.78
N ASP A 97 9.26 -13.90 1.75
CA ASP A 97 9.66 -12.50 1.83
C ASP A 97 8.91 -11.74 2.94
N TYR A 98 7.60 -12.00 3.06
CA TYR A 98 6.79 -11.42 4.14
C TYR A 98 7.32 -11.81 5.53
N ALA A 99 7.61 -13.09 5.74
CA ALA A 99 8.12 -13.59 7.01
C ALA A 99 9.54 -13.09 7.30
N ASP A 100 10.40 -13.06 6.29
CA ASP A 100 11.79 -12.59 6.42
C ASP A 100 11.84 -11.08 6.69
N THR A 101 11.02 -10.29 6.04
CA THR A 101 10.92 -8.85 6.32
C THR A 101 10.49 -8.59 7.77
N ARG A 102 9.59 -9.41 8.32
CA ARG A 102 9.20 -9.33 9.72
C ARG A 102 10.35 -9.58 10.71
N ARG A 103 11.40 -10.26 10.28
CA ARG A 103 12.60 -10.55 11.08
C ARG A 103 13.72 -9.55 10.85
N THR A 104 13.62 -8.78 9.77
CA THR A 104 14.69 -7.88 9.34
C THR A 104 14.62 -6.57 10.10
N THR A 105 15.76 -6.19 10.68
CA THR A 105 15.97 -4.87 11.27
C THR A 105 16.96 -4.12 10.38
N VAL A 106 16.59 -2.90 10.00
CA VAL A 106 17.46 -2.03 9.21
C VAL A 106 18.14 -1.03 10.14
N ASN A 107 19.46 -0.98 10.10
CA ASN A 107 20.24 0.02 10.81
C ASN A 107 20.35 1.26 9.95
N LEU A 108 19.99 2.38 10.51
CA LEU A 108 20.03 3.70 9.88
C LEU A 108 21.07 4.57 10.57
N GLU A 109 21.79 5.34 9.78
CA GLU A 109 22.82 6.24 10.27
C GLU A 109 22.56 7.66 9.76
N LYS A 110 22.76 8.66 10.62
CA LYS A 110 22.75 10.07 10.25
C LYS A 110 24.10 10.68 10.53
N GLY A 111 24.74 11.25 9.51
CA GLY A 111 26.08 11.82 9.60
C GLY A 111 27.18 10.77 9.36
N ARG A 112 28.41 11.11 9.69
CA ARG A 112 29.55 10.19 9.67
C ARG A 112 29.89 9.80 11.10
N PRO A 113 30.42 8.61 11.36
CA PRO A 113 30.83 8.18 12.72
C PRO A 113 31.78 9.14 13.43
N SER A 114 32.50 10.00 12.68
CA SER A 114 33.39 11.03 13.22
C SER A 114 32.70 12.35 13.59
N ASP A 115 31.44 12.52 13.23
CA ASP A 115 30.71 13.77 13.45
C ASP A 115 30.11 13.79 14.87
N PRO A 116 30.13 14.94 15.58
CA PRO A 116 29.52 15.05 16.92
C PRO A 116 28.01 14.78 16.95
N GLU A 117 27.34 14.96 15.81
CA GLU A 117 25.89 14.76 15.65
C GLU A 117 25.56 13.39 15.03
N TYR A 118 26.52 12.47 14.97
CA TYR A 118 26.29 11.12 14.46
C TYR A 118 25.24 10.41 15.31
N GLN A 119 24.27 9.86 14.63
CA GLN A 119 23.21 9.08 15.24
C GLN A 119 23.07 7.75 14.48
N GLU A 120 22.89 6.70 15.23
CA GLU A 120 22.58 5.37 14.73
C GLU A 120 21.33 4.85 15.43
N TRP A 121 20.41 4.28 14.66
CA TRP A 121 19.21 3.66 15.22
C TRP A 121 18.76 2.50 14.34
N SER A 122 18.02 1.56 14.92
CA SER A 122 17.48 0.41 14.23
C SER A 122 15.99 0.55 14.09
N VAL A 123 15.47 0.24 12.90
CA VAL A 123 14.04 0.17 12.62
C VAL A 123 13.68 -1.20 12.08
N GLN A 124 12.50 -1.68 12.41
CA GLN A 124 11.95 -2.88 11.81
C GLN A 124 11.70 -2.62 10.33
N ALA A 125 12.19 -3.48 9.45
CA ALA A 125 11.84 -3.44 8.03
C ALA A 125 10.33 -3.58 7.86
N GLU A 126 9.77 -2.88 6.89
CA GLU A 126 8.32 -2.83 6.72
C GLU A 126 7.95 -3.04 5.26
N THR A 127 6.88 -3.77 5.00
CA THR A 127 6.28 -3.89 3.69
C THR A 127 4.86 -3.33 3.68
N ARG A 128 4.35 -3.01 2.49
CA ARG A 128 2.96 -2.60 2.27
C ARG A 128 1.92 -3.62 2.76
N TRP A 129 2.33 -4.83 3.03
CA TRP A 129 1.47 -5.92 3.48
C TRP A 129 1.31 -6.01 4.99
N PHE A 130 2.06 -5.23 5.76
CA PHE A 130 1.95 -5.18 7.22
C PHE A 130 0.79 -4.29 7.67
N SER A 131 0.15 -4.67 8.78
CA SER A 131 -0.92 -3.86 9.38
C SER A 131 -0.44 -2.48 9.80
N SER A 132 0.82 -2.35 10.24
CA SER A 132 1.46 -1.07 10.58
C SER A 132 1.51 -0.12 9.38
N TYR A 133 1.94 -0.64 8.21
CA TYR A 133 1.91 0.14 6.97
C TYR A 133 0.50 0.58 6.60
N GLN A 134 -0.48 -0.32 6.70
CA GLN A 134 -1.88 -0.02 6.37
C GLN A 134 -2.47 1.02 7.34
N LYS A 135 -2.15 0.94 8.63
CA LYS A 135 -2.55 1.94 9.65
C LYS A 135 -1.96 3.32 9.33
N ARG A 136 -0.66 3.36 9.00
CA ARG A 136 0.02 4.60 8.62
C ARG A 136 -0.58 5.18 7.34
N TYR A 137 -0.80 4.35 6.33
CA TYR A 137 -1.42 4.79 5.09
C TYR A 137 -2.83 5.36 5.31
N TYR A 138 -3.64 4.71 6.14
CA TYR A 138 -4.95 5.19 6.54
C TYR A 138 -4.90 6.55 7.24
N ALA A 139 -4.00 6.68 8.21
CA ALA A 139 -3.79 7.94 8.91
C ALA A 139 -3.34 9.07 7.95
N GLN A 140 -2.45 8.76 7.02
CA GLN A 140 -2.01 9.70 6.00
C GLN A 140 -3.16 10.14 5.07
N MET A 141 -4.01 9.22 4.65
CA MET A 141 -5.18 9.56 3.82
C MET A 141 -6.15 10.46 4.60
N LYS A 142 -6.42 10.13 5.85
CA LYS A 142 -7.27 10.96 6.70
C LYS A 142 -6.70 12.36 6.89
N GLY A 143 -5.40 12.47 7.13
CA GLY A 143 -4.71 13.76 7.28
C GLY A 143 -4.79 14.59 6.01
N TRP A 144 -4.50 13.99 4.87
CA TRP A 144 -4.57 14.64 3.56
C TRP A 144 -5.99 15.14 3.24
N LEU A 145 -7.00 14.31 3.42
CA LEU A 145 -8.41 14.71 3.17
C LEU A 145 -8.86 15.81 4.12
N ARG A 146 -8.47 15.72 5.39
CA ARG A 146 -8.79 16.76 6.39
C ARG A 146 -8.12 18.09 6.06
N GLU A 147 -6.89 18.08 5.58
CA GLU A 147 -6.20 19.29 5.16
C GLU A 147 -6.92 19.97 3.98
N LEU A 148 -7.35 19.20 2.98
CA LEU A 148 -7.99 19.76 1.78
C LEU A 148 -9.46 20.12 1.99
N CYS A 149 -10.20 19.30 2.72
CA CYS A 149 -11.67 19.43 2.83
C CYS A 149 -12.15 19.90 4.20
N GLY A 150 -11.23 20.11 5.14
CA GLY A 150 -11.58 20.41 6.53
C GLY A 150 -12.03 19.18 7.32
N GLY A 151 -12.33 19.37 8.59
CA GLY A 151 -12.88 18.32 9.44
C GLY A 151 -12.28 18.26 10.84
N GLU A 152 -12.93 17.50 11.71
CA GLU A 152 -12.53 17.33 13.10
C GLU A 152 -11.34 16.36 13.24
N ARG A 153 -10.41 16.71 14.11
CA ARG A 153 -9.28 15.87 14.52
C ARG A 153 -9.69 14.95 15.68
N PRO A 154 -8.96 13.86 15.91
CA PRO A 154 -9.17 13.02 17.10
C PRO A 154 -9.06 13.80 18.43
N SER A 155 -8.30 14.90 18.44
CA SER A 155 -8.20 15.82 19.59
C SER A 155 -9.45 16.66 19.84
N GLY A 156 -10.45 16.64 18.96
CA GLY A 156 -11.62 17.52 18.98
C GLY A 156 -11.37 18.91 18.35
N GLU A 157 -10.16 19.17 17.87
CA GLU A 157 -9.81 20.38 17.15
C GLU A 157 -10.33 20.32 15.71
N TYR A 158 -10.94 21.39 15.21
CA TYR A 158 -11.39 21.49 13.84
C TYR A 158 -10.29 22.06 12.94
N THR A 159 -10.00 21.39 11.84
CA THR A 159 -9.10 21.90 10.79
C THR A 159 -9.93 22.58 9.73
N GLU A 160 -9.62 23.85 9.42
CA GLU A 160 -10.24 24.55 8.30
C GLU A 160 -9.83 23.91 6.99
N SER A 161 -10.73 23.90 6.01
CA SER A 161 -10.46 23.44 4.64
C SER A 161 -9.44 24.34 3.96
N ALA A 162 -8.41 23.75 3.35
CA ALA A 162 -7.49 24.48 2.47
C ALA A 162 -8.12 24.83 1.11
N TYR A 163 -9.14 24.06 0.69
CA TYR A 163 -9.91 24.29 -0.52
C TYR A 163 -11.19 25.05 -0.21
N GLU A 164 -11.56 25.99 -1.07
CA GLU A 164 -12.76 26.82 -0.89
C GLU A 164 -14.05 26.05 -1.21
N ASN A 165 -13.99 25.19 -2.23
CA ASN A 165 -15.15 24.42 -2.70
C ASN A 165 -14.74 22.97 -3.06
N PRO A 166 -14.34 22.16 -2.06
CA PRO A 166 -13.80 20.83 -2.30
C PRO A 166 -14.87 19.86 -2.81
N HIS A 167 -14.57 19.22 -3.94
CA HIS A 167 -15.32 18.08 -4.48
C HIS A 167 -14.43 16.84 -4.49
N VAL A 168 -15.04 15.68 -4.23
CA VAL A 168 -14.35 14.39 -4.26
C VAL A 168 -14.90 13.55 -5.38
N ALA A 169 -14.03 13.13 -6.30
CA ALA A 169 -14.35 12.15 -7.33
C ALA A 169 -13.70 10.81 -6.99
N LEU A 170 -14.47 9.74 -7.05
CA LEU A 170 -14.06 8.36 -6.86
C LEU A 170 -14.16 7.66 -8.20
N VAL A 171 -12.99 7.22 -8.74
CA VAL A 171 -12.93 6.56 -10.05
C VAL A 171 -12.45 5.13 -9.87
N THR A 172 -13.21 4.15 -10.39
CA THR A 172 -12.85 2.73 -10.38
C THR A 172 -12.49 2.26 -11.78
N LEU A 173 -11.29 1.70 -11.93
CA LEU A 173 -10.80 1.16 -13.20
C LEU A 173 -10.43 -0.32 -13.02
N SER A 174 -10.95 -1.19 -13.88
CA SER A 174 -10.77 -2.64 -13.79
C SER A 174 -10.45 -3.26 -15.16
N ALA A 175 -10.05 -4.51 -15.14
CA ALA A 175 -9.87 -5.31 -16.34
C ALA A 175 -10.58 -6.66 -16.17
N SER A 176 -11.05 -7.24 -17.26
CA SER A 176 -11.69 -8.54 -17.22
C SER A 176 -10.67 -9.65 -16.90
N SER A 177 -11.02 -10.51 -15.95
CA SER A 177 -10.26 -11.74 -15.69
C SER A 177 -10.55 -12.86 -16.71
N VAL A 178 -11.59 -12.67 -17.52
CA VAL A 178 -12.06 -13.63 -18.54
C VAL A 178 -12.32 -12.90 -19.86
N PRO A 179 -11.32 -12.24 -20.46
CA PRO A 179 -11.50 -11.59 -21.75
C PRO A 179 -11.80 -12.66 -22.83
N ASN A 180 -12.81 -12.38 -23.67
CA ASN A 180 -13.23 -13.27 -24.76
C ASN A 180 -13.63 -14.69 -24.31
N GLY A 181 -14.04 -14.87 -23.05
CA GLY A 181 -14.42 -16.18 -22.51
C GLY A 181 -13.26 -17.03 -22.01
N GLU A 182 -12.03 -16.59 -22.19
CA GLU A 182 -10.84 -17.28 -21.71
C GLU A 182 -10.26 -16.58 -20.47
N ARG A 183 -9.93 -17.37 -19.46
CA ARG A 183 -9.37 -16.84 -18.23
C ARG A 183 -7.88 -16.56 -18.40
N VAL A 184 -7.47 -15.37 -17.99
CA VAL A 184 -6.07 -14.93 -18.03
C VAL A 184 -5.35 -15.19 -16.70
N GLY A 185 -4.03 -15.34 -16.76
CA GLY A 185 -3.19 -15.48 -15.56
C GLY A 185 -3.22 -14.21 -14.71
N PRO A 186 -3.22 -14.33 -13.37
CA PRO A 186 -3.26 -13.16 -12.47
C PRO A 186 -2.07 -12.21 -12.67
N VAL A 187 -0.88 -12.72 -12.93
CA VAL A 187 0.34 -11.93 -13.15
C VAL A 187 0.21 -11.09 -14.42
N GLU A 188 -0.24 -11.71 -15.52
CA GLU A 188 -0.44 -11.01 -16.79
C GLU A 188 -1.59 -10.00 -16.69
N HIS A 189 -2.65 -10.31 -15.95
CA HIS A 189 -3.74 -9.38 -15.68
C HIS A 189 -3.22 -8.09 -15.01
N GLU A 190 -2.37 -8.22 -13.99
CA GLU A 190 -1.80 -7.06 -13.31
C GLU A 190 -0.91 -6.22 -14.23
N ARG A 191 -0.13 -6.85 -15.12
CA ARG A 191 0.70 -6.14 -16.12
C ARG A 191 -0.17 -5.33 -17.08
N VAL A 192 -1.14 -5.98 -17.71
CA VAL A 192 -2.05 -5.34 -18.70
C VAL A 192 -2.81 -4.17 -18.07
N ARG A 193 -3.30 -4.33 -16.84
CA ARG A 193 -3.99 -3.27 -16.12
C ARG A 193 -3.04 -2.09 -15.83
N ARG A 194 -1.80 -2.39 -15.46
CA ARG A 194 -0.80 -1.37 -15.13
C ARG A 194 -0.34 -0.57 -16.35
N GLU A 195 -0.23 -1.20 -17.52
CA GLU A 195 0.22 -0.55 -18.76
C GLU A 195 -0.67 0.61 -19.16
N SER A 196 -1.98 0.54 -18.92
CA SER A 196 -2.92 1.63 -19.23
C SER A 196 -2.77 2.87 -18.33
N TRP A 197 -2.14 2.73 -17.15
CA TRP A 197 -2.14 3.80 -16.14
C TRP A 197 -1.46 5.09 -16.60
N GLU A 198 -0.39 5.02 -17.35
CA GLU A 198 0.32 6.21 -17.81
C GLU A 198 -0.57 7.08 -18.71
N ASP A 199 -1.24 6.46 -19.67
CA ASP A 199 -2.17 7.14 -20.57
C ASP A 199 -3.39 7.71 -19.84
N VAL A 200 -3.93 6.95 -18.91
CA VAL A 200 -5.03 7.37 -18.02
C VAL A 200 -4.61 8.59 -17.19
N TYR A 201 -3.44 8.55 -16.58
CA TYR A 201 -2.92 9.65 -15.79
C TYR A 201 -2.68 10.92 -16.62
N HIS A 202 -2.10 10.78 -17.81
CA HIS A 202 -1.92 11.91 -18.71
C HIS A 202 -3.27 12.51 -19.15
N THR A 203 -4.26 11.66 -19.41
CA THR A 203 -5.61 12.12 -19.76
C THR A 203 -6.26 12.83 -18.57
N LEU A 204 -6.16 12.30 -17.36
CA LEU A 204 -6.66 12.95 -16.14
C LEU A 204 -6.04 14.35 -15.98
N ARG A 205 -4.72 14.47 -16.10
CA ARG A 205 -4.04 15.78 -16.03
C ARG A 205 -4.53 16.76 -17.09
N ASN A 206 -4.70 16.30 -18.31
CA ASN A 206 -5.18 17.16 -19.41
C ASN A 206 -6.63 17.57 -19.20
N THR A 207 -7.48 16.67 -18.72
CA THR A 207 -8.87 16.96 -18.36
C THR A 207 -8.94 18.05 -17.29
N MET A 208 -8.22 17.91 -16.19
CA MET A 208 -8.20 18.93 -15.13
C MET A 208 -7.64 20.26 -15.62
N ARG A 209 -6.55 20.23 -16.40
CA ARG A 209 -5.96 21.44 -16.99
C ARG A 209 -6.93 22.16 -17.94
N SER A 210 -7.70 21.43 -18.74
CA SER A 210 -8.68 22.05 -19.65
C SER A 210 -9.81 22.78 -18.92
N LYS A 211 -10.05 22.41 -17.66
CA LYS A 211 -10.99 23.09 -16.77
C LYS A 211 -10.34 24.23 -15.96
N GLY A 212 -9.06 24.45 -16.12
CA GLY A 212 -8.30 25.47 -15.42
C GLY A 212 -7.71 25.03 -14.07
N TYR A 213 -7.78 23.75 -13.72
CA TYR A 213 -7.26 23.24 -12.45
C TYR A 213 -5.80 22.80 -12.58
N GLU A 214 -4.94 23.27 -11.66
CA GLU A 214 -3.52 22.93 -11.58
C GLU A 214 -3.26 21.81 -10.57
N LEU A 215 -2.46 20.82 -10.97
CA LEU A 215 -2.09 19.69 -10.10
C LEU A 215 -1.22 20.17 -8.92
N GLY A 216 -1.65 19.82 -7.72
CA GLY A 216 -0.97 20.16 -6.46
C GLY A 216 -1.50 21.44 -5.82
N THR A 217 -2.10 22.35 -6.58
CA THR A 217 -2.76 23.56 -6.11
C THR A 217 -4.26 23.36 -6.02
N ASP A 218 -4.90 23.12 -7.18
CA ASP A 218 -6.36 23.07 -7.28
C ASP A 218 -6.91 21.65 -7.26
N TRP A 219 -6.07 20.65 -7.47
CA TRP A 219 -6.47 19.26 -7.36
C TRP A 219 -5.32 18.33 -6.98
N GLN A 220 -5.65 17.24 -6.32
CA GLN A 220 -4.75 16.20 -5.88
C GLN A 220 -5.40 14.83 -6.04
N TYR A 221 -4.60 13.76 -6.04
CA TYR A 221 -5.13 12.41 -6.14
C TYR A 221 -4.33 11.40 -5.31
N ASP A 222 -5.02 10.32 -4.95
CA ASP A 222 -4.45 9.08 -4.43
C ASP A 222 -5.06 7.91 -5.20
N ARG A 223 -4.21 7.10 -5.85
CA ARG A 223 -4.61 5.87 -6.55
C ARG A 223 -4.12 4.68 -5.77
N ARG A 224 -5.00 3.70 -5.59
CA ARG A 224 -4.69 2.42 -4.97
C ARG A 224 -5.27 1.26 -5.75
N SER A 225 -4.44 0.20 -5.90
CA SER A 225 -4.89 -1.09 -6.43
C SER A 225 -5.28 -2.01 -5.29
N GLU A 226 -6.34 -2.78 -5.49
CA GLU A 226 -6.78 -3.83 -4.57
C GLU A 226 -7.41 -5.00 -5.32
N PRO A 227 -7.51 -6.20 -4.72
CA PRO A 227 -8.21 -7.32 -5.32
C PRO A 227 -9.73 -7.17 -5.15
N HIS A 228 -10.48 -7.77 -6.07
CA HIS A 228 -11.91 -7.97 -5.89
C HIS A 228 -12.19 -8.83 -4.67
N THR A 229 -13.16 -8.42 -3.86
CA THR A 229 -13.53 -9.15 -2.62
C THR A 229 -14.36 -10.42 -2.85
N GLY A 230 -14.78 -10.66 -4.08
CA GLY A 230 -15.55 -11.84 -4.45
C GLY A 230 -17.05 -11.78 -4.12
N GLU A 231 -17.51 -10.83 -3.32
CA GLU A 231 -18.88 -10.75 -2.85
C GLU A 231 -19.92 -10.56 -3.96
N ARG A 232 -19.53 -9.96 -5.10
CA ARG A 232 -20.43 -9.72 -6.25
C ARG A 232 -20.08 -10.49 -7.51
N GLY A 233 -18.92 -11.12 -7.60
CA GLY A 233 -18.40 -11.72 -8.82
C GLY A 233 -18.30 -13.24 -8.82
N GLY A 234 -18.68 -13.90 -7.73
CA GLY A 234 -18.42 -15.33 -7.55
C GLY A 234 -16.92 -15.63 -7.52
N ASP A 235 -16.55 -16.91 -7.44
CA ASP A 235 -15.15 -17.39 -7.32
C ASP A 235 -14.24 -17.00 -8.50
N LEU A 236 -14.80 -16.37 -9.52
CA LEU A 236 -14.11 -16.14 -10.78
C LEU A 236 -13.17 -14.92 -10.75
N ASN A 237 -13.43 -13.91 -9.93
CA ASN A 237 -12.66 -12.67 -9.88
C ASN A 237 -11.71 -12.56 -8.69
N HIS A 238 -11.66 -13.57 -7.84
CA HIS A 238 -10.64 -13.63 -6.79
C HIS A 238 -9.24 -13.59 -7.38
N CYS A 239 -8.32 -12.93 -6.73
CA CYS A 239 -6.93 -12.73 -7.16
C CYS A 239 -6.72 -11.74 -8.32
N TYR A 240 -7.76 -11.04 -8.76
CA TYR A 240 -7.65 -10.02 -9.82
C TYR A 240 -7.88 -8.63 -9.22
N GLY A 241 -7.01 -7.70 -9.59
CA GLY A 241 -7.04 -6.35 -9.06
C GLY A 241 -7.88 -5.37 -9.87
N HIS A 242 -8.24 -4.29 -9.22
CA HIS A 242 -8.78 -3.07 -9.81
C HIS A 242 -8.17 -1.86 -9.13
N ASP A 243 -8.30 -0.69 -9.74
CA ASP A 243 -7.78 0.57 -9.20
C ASP A 243 -8.92 1.42 -8.68
N HIS A 244 -8.75 1.94 -7.48
CA HIS A 244 -9.50 3.05 -6.95
C HIS A 244 -8.66 4.32 -6.98
N ILE A 245 -9.24 5.40 -7.50
CA ILE A 245 -8.61 6.71 -7.56
C ILE A 245 -9.50 7.67 -6.80
N VAL A 246 -8.99 8.22 -5.71
CA VAL A 246 -9.61 9.32 -4.98
C VAL A 246 -9.01 10.62 -5.51
N ILE A 247 -9.84 11.51 -6.05
CA ILE A 247 -9.42 12.79 -6.60
C ILE A 247 -10.14 13.88 -5.81
N VAL A 248 -9.41 14.84 -5.28
CA VAL A 248 -9.96 16.01 -4.60
C VAL A 248 -9.69 17.24 -5.44
N VAL A 249 -10.72 18.01 -5.71
CA VAL A 249 -10.67 19.20 -6.58
C VAL A 249 -11.25 20.39 -5.84
N ASP A 250 -10.55 21.52 -5.87
CA ASP A 250 -11.08 22.82 -5.42
C ASP A 250 -11.90 23.44 -6.52
N GLY A 251 -13.16 23.10 -6.61
CA GLY A 251 -14.07 23.60 -7.63
C GLY A 251 -15.12 22.57 -8.06
N ALA A 252 -16.11 23.02 -8.77
CA ALA A 252 -17.20 22.17 -9.21
C ALA A 252 -16.77 21.21 -10.34
N VAL A 253 -16.93 19.92 -10.08
CA VAL A 253 -16.76 18.84 -11.04
C VAL A 253 -17.93 17.88 -10.96
N ASP A 254 -18.23 17.20 -12.06
CA ASP A 254 -19.23 16.15 -12.11
C ASP A 254 -18.67 14.87 -12.75
N ALA A 255 -19.45 13.79 -12.75
CA ALA A 255 -19.02 12.52 -13.30
C ALA A 255 -18.68 12.60 -14.81
N ALA A 256 -19.35 13.47 -15.57
CA ALA A 256 -19.11 13.62 -17.00
C ALA A 256 -17.71 14.21 -17.29
N ASP A 257 -17.16 14.96 -16.38
CA ASP A 257 -15.80 15.51 -16.51
C ASP A 257 -14.74 14.41 -16.56
N PHE A 258 -14.98 13.28 -15.90
CA PHE A 258 -14.07 12.14 -15.87
C PHE A 258 -14.31 11.10 -16.97
N ARG A 259 -15.29 11.33 -17.85
CA ARG A 259 -15.56 10.46 -19.01
C ARG A 259 -14.31 10.22 -19.87
N PRO A 260 -13.50 11.24 -20.24
CA PRO A 260 -12.30 11.00 -21.05
C PRO A 260 -11.27 10.07 -20.36
N VAL A 261 -11.22 10.09 -19.02
CA VAL A 261 -10.34 9.23 -18.21
C VAL A 261 -10.77 7.78 -18.28
N VAL A 262 -12.07 7.53 -18.12
CA VAL A 262 -12.66 6.18 -18.20
C VAL A 262 -12.55 5.63 -19.62
N GLU A 263 -12.89 6.43 -20.64
CA GLU A 263 -12.76 6.05 -22.04
C GLU A 263 -11.30 5.73 -22.42
N LYS A 264 -10.34 6.53 -21.93
CA LYS A 264 -8.91 6.26 -22.12
C LYS A 264 -8.50 4.91 -21.54
N HIS A 265 -8.99 4.56 -20.35
CA HIS A 265 -8.72 3.26 -19.78
C HIS A 265 -9.28 2.12 -20.63
N VAL A 266 -10.51 2.25 -21.10
CA VAL A 266 -11.14 1.24 -22.00
C VAL A 266 -10.38 1.11 -23.31
N ASP A 267 -9.88 2.21 -23.86
CA ASP A 267 -9.12 2.23 -25.11
C ASP A 267 -7.73 1.61 -24.99
N THR A 268 -7.05 1.82 -23.84
CA THR A 268 -5.64 1.44 -23.69
C THR A 268 -5.44 0.16 -22.88
N CYS A 269 -6.35 -0.19 -21.99
CA CYS A 269 -6.31 -1.44 -21.26
C CYS A 269 -6.93 -2.56 -22.10
N LYS A 270 -6.12 -3.45 -22.62
CA LYS A 270 -6.50 -4.56 -23.51
C LYS A 270 -7.73 -5.35 -23.07
N TRP A 271 -7.99 -5.43 -21.77
CA TRP A 271 -9.06 -6.25 -21.20
C TRP A 271 -10.12 -5.43 -20.44
N ALA A 272 -10.09 -4.13 -20.54
CA ALA A 272 -11.17 -3.29 -20.04
C ALA A 272 -12.37 -3.33 -21.00
N GLY A 273 -13.57 -3.32 -20.45
CA GLY A 273 -14.80 -3.36 -21.25
C GLY A 273 -15.75 -2.21 -20.90
N GLU A 274 -16.41 -1.64 -21.90
CA GLU A 274 -17.37 -0.52 -21.76
C GLU A 274 -18.47 -0.81 -20.74
N THR A 275 -19.00 -2.03 -20.70
CA THR A 275 -20.09 -2.40 -19.79
C THR A 275 -19.71 -2.30 -18.30
N ALA A 276 -18.46 -2.60 -18.00
CA ALA A 276 -17.93 -2.48 -16.62
C ALA A 276 -17.59 -1.03 -16.29
N HIS A 277 -17.30 -0.21 -17.31
CA HIS A 277 -16.86 1.17 -17.19
C HIS A 277 -17.90 2.18 -17.70
N SER A 278 -19.21 1.85 -17.65
CA SER A 278 -20.23 2.88 -17.80
C SER A 278 -20.03 3.95 -16.71
N LEU A 279 -20.22 5.20 -17.08
CA LEU A 279 -19.85 6.34 -16.22
C LEU A 279 -20.48 6.26 -14.82
N ASP A 280 -21.73 5.82 -14.76
CA ASP A 280 -22.50 5.62 -13.53
C ASP A 280 -21.94 4.54 -12.60
N LYS A 281 -21.13 3.63 -13.13
CA LYS A 281 -20.45 2.59 -12.34
C LYS A 281 -19.00 2.93 -12.00
N ALA A 282 -18.35 3.62 -12.93
CA ALA A 282 -16.91 3.89 -12.84
C ALA A 282 -16.60 5.17 -12.07
N VAL A 283 -17.54 6.12 -12.00
CA VAL A 283 -17.30 7.45 -11.42
C VAL A 283 -18.42 7.86 -10.48
N GLU A 284 -18.05 8.23 -9.27
CA GLU A 284 -18.92 8.89 -8.30
C GLU A 284 -18.30 10.23 -7.92
N VAL A 285 -19.08 11.32 -7.94
CA VAL A 285 -18.63 12.66 -7.54
C VAL A 285 -19.58 13.23 -6.50
N LYS A 286 -19.01 13.81 -5.46
CA LYS A 286 -19.75 14.47 -4.37
C LYS A 286 -19.04 15.74 -3.95
N ALA A 287 -19.82 16.75 -3.54
CA ALA A 287 -19.28 17.85 -2.76
C ALA A 287 -18.79 17.30 -1.40
N ALA A 288 -17.64 17.74 -0.92
CA ALA A 288 -17.07 17.18 0.30
C ALA A 288 -17.96 17.38 1.53
N GLU A 289 -18.71 18.49 1.58
CA GLU A 289 -19.67 18.82 2.63
C GLU A 289 -20.89 17.88 2.68
N GLU A 290 -21.21 17.20 1.57
CA GLU A 290 -22.32 16.24 1.49
C GLU A 290 -21.95 14.85 2.02
N VAL A 291 -20.66 14.62 2.32
CA VAL A 291 -20.16 13.31 2.74
C VAL A 291 -19.85 13.32 4.23
N GLU A 292 -20.74 12.74 5.02
CA GLU A 292 -20.47 12.49 6.42
C GLU A 292 -19.25 11.55 6.56
N HIS A 293 -18.31 11.91 7.44
CA HIS A 293 -17.07 11.15 7.64
C HIS A 293 -16.27 10.91 6.34
N LEU A 294 -16.04 11.95 5.55
CA LEU A 294 -15.39 11.89 4.23
C LEU A 294 -14.13 11.02 4.21
N ALA A 295 -13.28 11.15 5.23
CA ALA A 295 -12.03 10.40 5.28
C ALA A 295 -12.23 8.89 5.44
N GLU A 296 -13.21 8.49 6.25
CA GLU A 296 -13.64 7.09 6.41
C GLU A 296 -14.29 6.55 5.14
N TYR A 297 -15.10 7.36 4.49
CA TYR A 297 -15.73 7.01 3.23
C TYR A 297 -14.69 6.74 2.13
N CYS A 298 -13.75 7.67 1.91
CA CYS A 298 -12.68 7.50 0.93
C CYS A 298 -11.75 6.34 1.29
N ALA A 299 -11.41 6.15 2.57
CA ALA A 299 -10.59 5.04 3.02
C ALA A 299 -11.29 3.69 2.84
N SER A 300 -12.60 3.64 3.06
CA SER A 300 -13.41 2.45 2.77
C SER A 300 -13.47 2.15 1.29
N TYR A 301 -13.64 3.18 0.46
CA TYR A 301 -13.60 3.06 -1.00
C TYR A 301 -12.26 2.52 -1.49
N ALA A 302 -11.15 3.01 -0.97
CA ALA A 302 -9.81 2.53 -1.29
C ALA A 302 -9.46 1.21 -0.57
N ALA A 303 -10.42 0.55 0.08
CA ALA A 303 -10.28 -0.71 0.84
C ALA A 303 -9.06 -0.78 1.77
N ILE A 304 -8.75 0.34 2.43
CA ILE A 304 -7.66 0.41 3.38
C ILE A 304 -8.08 -0.28 4.67
N LYS A 305 -7.58 -1.50 4.88
CA LYS A 305 -7.87 -2.28 6.08
C LYS A 305 -6.57 -2.55 6.83
N PRO A 306 -6.43 -2.15 8.11
CA PRO A 306 -5.21 -2.32 8.89
C PRO A 306 -5.04 -3.78 9.38
N VAL A 307 -4.98 -4.71 8.44
CA VAL A 307 -4.89 -6.15 8.66
C VAL A 307 -3.65 -6.68 7.96
N ASP A 308 -2.89 -7.53 8.61
CA ASP A 308 -1.71 -8.18 8.04
C ASP A 308 -2.06 -9.11 6.88
N LEU A 309 -1.10 -9.32 5.97
CA LEU A 309 -1.29 -10.16 4.78
C LEU A 309 -1.86 -11.54 5.10
N LEU A 310 -1.33 -12.18 6.13
CA LEU A 310 -1.72 -13.55 6.49
C LEU A 310 -3.07 -13.65 7.22
N GLU A 311 -3.60 -12.53 7.69
CA GLU A 311 -4.95 -12.42 8.25
C GLU A 311 -6.00 -12.12 7.17
N ARG A 312 -5.55 -11.80 5.94
CA ARG A 312 -6.41 -11.57 4.80
C ARG A 312 -6.93 -12.88 4.20
N PRO A 313 -8.04 -12.85 3.44
CA PRO A 313 -8.45 -13.99 2.62
C PRO A 313 -7.32 -14.48 1.73
N ILE A 314 -7.29 -15.78 1.44
CA ILE A 314 -6.22 -16.38 0.62
C ILE A 314 -6.14 -15.76 -0.78
N GLU A 315 -7.25 -15.31 -1.31
CA GLU A 315 -7.37 -14.63 -2.60
C GLU A 315 -6.61 -13.31 -2.60
N TYR A 316 -6.58 -12.62 -1.45
CA TYR A 316 -5.77 -11.42 -1.27
C TYR A 316 -4.27 -11.74 -1.29
N VAL A 317 -3.84 -12.81 -0.62
CA VAL A 317 -2.45 -13.28 -0.64
C VAL A 317 -2.03 -13.65 -2.06
N ALA A 318 -2.90 -14.33 -2.79
CA ALA A 318 -2.67 -14.70 -4.18
C ALA A 318 -2.54 -13.47 -5.09
N TRP A 319 -3.40 -12.48 -4.91
CA TRP A 319 -3.28 -11.20 -5.62
C TRP A 319 -1.98 -10.46 -5.27
N ALA A 320 -1.63 -10.37 -3.98
CA ALA A 320 -0.38 -9.75 -3.55
C ALA A 320 0.83 -10.40 -4.22
N SER A 321 0.80 -11.73 -4.37
CA SER A 321 1.83 -12.49 -5.06
C SER A 321 1.88 -12.18 -6.57
N ALA A 322 0.72 -12.04 -7.21
CA ALA A 322 0.65 -11.65 -8.62
C ALA A 322 1.19 -10.23 -8.84
N VAL A 323 0.85 -9.30 -7.95
CA VAL A 323 1.37 -7.92 -7.95
C VAL A 323 2.89 -7.87 -7.82
N ASN A 324 3.45 -8.63 -6.85
CA ASN A 324 4.90 -8.72 -6.66
C ASN A 324 5.58 -9.35 -7.89
N ALA A 325 5.01 -10.43 -8.41
CA ALA A 325 5.52 -11.11 -9.60
C ALA A 325 5.47 -10.23 -10.86
N ALA A 326 4.43 -9.42 -11.01
CA ALA A 326 4.29 -8.46 -12.09
C ALA A 326 5.14 -7.19 -11.90
N ASN A 327 5.75 -6.99 -10.74
CA ASN A 327 6.47 -5.78 -10.34
C ASN A 327 5.61 -4.51 -10.50
N VAL A 328 4.38 -4.54 -9.98
CA VAL A 328 3.41 -3.46 -10.16
C VAL A 328 3.31 -2.58 -8.92
N LYS A 329 3.36 -1.27 -9.11
CA LYS A 329 3.06 -0.30 -8.06
C LYS A 329 1.57 -0.29 -7.77
N THR A 330 1.18 -0.57 -6.53
CA THR A 330 -0.21 -0.57 -6.07
C THR A 330 -0.70 0.79 -5.58
N VAL A 331 0.21 1.72 -5.35
CA VAL A 331 -0.11 3.07 -4.84
C VAL A 331 0.58 4.12 -5.69
N SER A 332 -0.14 5.17 -6.03
CA SER A 332 0.38 6.36 -6.72
C SER A 332 -0.33 7.60 -6.20
N ARG A 333 0.41 8.66 -5.87
CA ARG A 333 -0.11 9.91 -5.29
C ARG A 333 0.49 11.12 -5.97
N SER A 334 -0.25 12.23 -5.98
CA SER A 334 0.34 13.54 -6.27
C SER A 334 1.41 13.89 -5.23
N ASN A 335 2.40 14.69 -5.60
CA ASN A 335 3.46 15.08 -4.65
C ASN A 335 2.91 15.90 -3.48
N ALA A 336 1.95 16.79 -3.73
CA ALA A 336 1.30 17.55 -2.68
C ALA A 336 0.57 16.63 -1.68
N ALA A 337 -0.17 15.61 -2.17
CA ALA A 337 -0.81 14.61 -1.31
C ALA A 337 0.19 13.83 -0.45
N LYS A 338 1.39 13.54 -0.97
CA LYS A 338 2.46 12.92 -0.17
C LYS A 338 2.94 13.82 0.96
N HIS A 339 3.14 15.11 0.67
CA HIS A 339 3.62 16.08 1.67
C HIS A 339 2.60 16.31 2.77
N ALA A 340 1.34 16.57 2.41
CA ALA A 340 0.25 16.75 3.35
C ALA A 340 0.07 15.54 4.28
N ALA A 341 0.02 14.35 3.69
CA ALA A 341 -0.09 13.10 4.42
C ALA A 341 1.07 12.87 5.41
N THR A 342 2.30 13.25 5.03
CA THR A 342 3.48 13.10 5.89
C THR A 342 3.46 14.11 7.04
N ALA A 343 3.08 15.36 6.78
CA ALA A 343 3.03 16.40 7.80
C ALA A 343 2.00 16.08 8.89
N ASP A 344 0.82 15.57 8.54
CA ASP A 344 -0.19 15.19 9.53
C ASP A 344 0.23 13.97 10.37
N ALA A 345 0.84 12.96 9.74
CA ALA A 345 1.37 11.80 10.44
C ALA A 345 2.49 12.18 11.44
N CYS A 346 3.32 13.16 11.10
CA CYS A 346 4.33 13.69 12.03
C CYS A 346 3.70 14.45 13.19
N ARG A 347 2.69 15.28 12.93
CA ARG A 347 1.94 15.98 13.99
C ARG A 347 1.26 15.01 14.95
N GLN A 348 0.55 14.00 14.45
CA GLN A 348 -0.13 13.00 15.30
C GLN A 348 0.85 12.22 16.19
N ARG A 349 2.06 11.93 15.71
CA ARG A 349 3.10 11.30 16.54
C ARG A 349 3.64 12.25 17.61
N ALA A 350 3.83 13.51 17.28
CA ALA A 350 4.25 14.52 18.26
C ALA A 350 3.19 14.71 19.36
N GLU A 351 1.90 14.79 18.99
CA GLU A 351 0.78 14.89 19.92
C GLU A 351 0.66 13.65 20.84
N SER A 352 0.84 12.43 20.29
CA SER A 352 0.84 11.21 21.10
C SER A 352 2.07 11.06 22.00
N ALA A 353 3.22 11.59 21.60
CA ALA A 353 4.43 11.62 22.42
C ALA A 353 4.38 12.69 23.53
N GLN A 354 3.67 13.79 23.31
CA GLN A 354 3.44 14.82 24.34
C GLN A 354 2.54 14.35 25.48
N CYS A 355 1.70 13.32 25.25
CA CYS A 355 0.88 12.75 26.31
C CYS A 355 1.71 12.01 27.37
N ASP A 356 2.94 11.60 27.05
CA ASP A 356 3.81 10.84 27.95
C ASP A 356 5.03 11.62 28.50
N GLN A 357 5.41 12.74 27.89
CA GLN A 357 6.54 13.58 28.38
C GLN A 357 6.42 15.03 27.89
N GLU A 358 6.39 15.99 28.83
CA GLU A 358 6.62 17.42 28.58
C GLU A 358 8.07 17.67 28.12
N HIS A 359 8.41 17.47 26.87
CA HIS A 359 9.63 18.03 26.27
C HIS A 359 9.55 18.18 24.75
N ASP A 360 10.01 19.35 24.35
CA ASP A 360 10.22 19.99 23.07
C ASP A 360 11.05 19.15 22.06
N HIS A 361 10.42 18.23 21.31
CA HIS A 361 11.09 17.44 20.26
C HIS A 361 10.37 17.46 18.91
N ALA A 362 9.51 18.43 18.68
CA ALA A 362 8.70 18.50 17.45
C ALA A 362 9.55 18.69 16.16
N GLU A 363 10.77 19.22 16.25
CA GLU A 363 11.65 19.45 15.10
C GLU A 363 12.56 18.26 14.74
N GLU A 364 12.83 17.32 15.65
CA GLU A 364 13.77 16.21 15.43
C GLU A 364 13.16 14.96 14.80
N VAL A 365 11.85 14.79 14.80
CA VAL A 365 11.19 13.57 14.30
C VAL A 365 10.97 13.60 12.77
N ILE A 366 11.03 14.78 12.15
CA ILE A 366 10.78 14.97 10.71
C ILE A 366 11.80 14.24 9.78
N PRO A 367 13.10 14.12 10.12
CA PRO A 367 14.06 13.47 9.22
C PRO A 367 13.89 11.95 9.07
N SER A 368 13.43 11.25 10.11
CA SER A 368 13.38 9.78 10.09
C SER A 368 12.21 9.22 9.25
N SER A 369 11.07 9.92 9.21
CA SER A 369 9.92 9.50 8.41
C SER A 369 10.14 9.71 6.91
N ARG A 370 10.91 10.72 6.51
CA ARG A 370 11.26 10.96 5.11
C ARG A 370 12.18 9.89 4.54
N ARG A 371 13.13 9.36 5.33
CA ARG A 371 14.12 8.37 4.87
C ARG A 371 13.53 6.96 4.76
N GLY A 372 12.61 6.58 5.61
CA GLY A 372 11.89 5.31 5.47
C GLY A 372 11.12 5.21 4.15
N TYR A 373 10.63 6.33 3.63
CA TYR A 373 9.96 6.38 2.33
C TYR A 373 10.93 6.34 1.14
N GLU A 374 12.11 6.96 1.26
CA GLU A 374 13.13 6.93 0.21
C GLU A 374 13.74 5.54 0.07
N LEU A 375 13.98 4.81 1.19
CA LEU A 375 14.48 3.43 1.17
C LEU A 375 13.46 2.45 0.56
N GLU A 376 12.18 2.57 0.89
CA GLU A 376 11.12 1.74 0.28
C GLU A 376 11.03 1.92 -1.26
N TRP A 377 11.45 3.10 -1.77
CA TRP A 377 11.47 3.41 -3.20
C TRP A 377 12.78 3.04 -3.89
N ALA A 378 13.91 3.02 -3.19
CA ALA A 378 15.22 2.68 -3.74
C ALA A 378 15.39 1.17 -3.92
N GLU A 379 14.89 0.36 -3.00
CA GLU A 379 14.99 -1.11 -3.08
C GLU A 379 14.05 -1.74 -4.11
N TRP A 380 12.99 -1.05 -4.56
CA TRP A 380 12.02 -1.57 -5.52
C TRP A 380 12.12 -0.98 -6.93
N GLY A 381 13.30 -0.49 -7.28
CA GLY A 381 13.64 -0.06 -8.64
C GLY A 381 12.81 1.12 -9.12
N SER A 382 13.40 2.30 -9.11
CA SER A 382 12.96 3.39 -9.96
C SER A 382 13.09 2.92 -11.41
N PRO A 383 12.03 2.91 -12.22
CA PRO A 383 12.23 2.87 -13.66
C PRO A 383 12.88 4.19 -14.04
N HIS A 384 14.02 4.11 -14.71
CA HIS A 384 14.72 5.23 -15.29
C HIS A 384 13.83 6.01 -16.26
N GLY A 385 13.97 7.33 -16.25
CA GLY A 385 13.54 8.27 -17.27
C GLY A 385 12.39 9.17 -16.86
#